data_315c4370bdf2f77ca206838b02e7ea35
#
_entry.id   315c4370bdf2f77ca206838b02e7ea35
#
_cell.length_a   1.000
_cell.length_b   1.000
_cell.length_c   1.000
_cell.angle_alpha   90.00
_cell.angle_beta   90.00
_cell.angle_gamma   90.00
#
_symmetry.space_group_name_H-M   'P 1'
#
loop_
_entity.id
_entity.type
_entity.pdbx_description
1 polymer ?
#
loop_
_entity_poly.entity_id
_entity_poly.type
_entity_poly.pdbx_seq_one_letter_code
_entity_poly.pdbx_strand_id
1 'polypeptide(L)'
;MDKQIIKNIIIEKQIAIPNYKLVHRDFLFGDKSNYILVGIRRAGKSYLLYQDIQTRLNKGEQSAQDILYINFEDERLSSLKAEELGTILDSYMELYPGKQPFVYLDEIQNIEGWEKFARRLADSQYRVMITGSNAKMLGKEMYSTLGGRYIPKEIFPFSFAEYLTYHQVELGENWEYNQQIKSIISNYFDSYFYEGGIAESFEQPDKREYLNALYQKILIGDIVERNSIRNSRTFRFLAKKLADSVMQPSSLTRLQHMVKSTGDTISLPALKDYLEYMQDAYLFFPIPNLVSPMTEQATLQKRYVADNGILNLFLFQGETKLLENMVAI
;
A
#
# COMPACT_ATOMS: atom_id res chain seq x y z
N MET A 1 18.24 -8.13 -20.64
CA MET A 1 17.79 -9.05 -19.56
C MET A 1 17.77 -10.50 -20.05
N ASP A 2 18.26 -11.46 -19.23
CA ASP A 2 18.26 -12.88 -19.60
C ASP A 2 16.83 -13.48 -19.47
N LYS A 3 16.30 -13.98 -20.60
CA LYS A 3 14.97 -14.62 -20.65
C LYS A 3 14.86 -15.85 -19.76
N GLN A 4 15.96 -16.58 -19.52
CA GLN A 4 15.94 -17.78 -18.68
C GLN A 4 15.64 -17.42 -17.22
N ILE A 5 16.16 -16.29 -16.72
CA ILE A 5 15.84 -15.78 -15.38
C ILE A 5 14.35 -15.47 -15.28
N ILE A 6 13.78 -14.78 -16.26
CA ILE A 6 12.35 -14.44 -16.29
C ILE A 6 11.49 -15.71 -16.32
N LYS A 7 11.84 -16.70 -17.16
CA LYS A 7 11.13 -17.99 -17.21
C LYS A 7 11.13 -18.71 -15.86
N ASN A 8 12.28 -18.73 -15.19
CA ASN A 8 12.40 -19.35 -13.87
C ASN A 8 11.47 -18.65 -12.85
N ILE A 9 11.45 -17.31 -12.81
CA ILE A 9 10.57 -16.54 -11.93
C ILE A 9 9.11 -16.86 -12.22
N ILE A 10 8.70 -16.92 -13.49
CA ILE A 10 7.32 -17.26 -13.87
C ILE A 10 6.93 -18.63 -13.31
N ILE A 11 7.75 -19.66 -13.58
CA ILE A 11 7.46 -21.04 -13.13
C ILE A 11 7.46 -21.14 -11.61
N GLU A 12 8.45 -20.53 -10.92
CA GLU A 12 8.50 -20.50 -9.45
C GLU A 12 7.20 -19.94 -8.84
N LYS A 13 6.68 -18.85 -9.41
CA LYS A 13 5.45 -18.22 -8.92
C LYS A 13 4.19 -19.03 -9.27
N GLN A 14 4.13 -19.66 -10.43
CA GLN A 14 3.04 -20.56 -10.80
C GLN A 14 2.93 -21.76 -9.86
N ILE A 15 4.05 -22.23 -9.31
CA ILE A 15 4.08 -23.33 -8.32
C ILE A 15 3.75 -22.83 -6.92
N ALA A 16 4.31 -21.68 -6.53
CA ALA A 16 4.24 -21.21 -5.15
C ALA A 16 2.87 -20.59 -4.79
N ILE A 17 2.32 -19.72 -5.66
CA ILE A 17 1.12 -18.93 -5.33
C ILE A 17 -0.10 -19.82 -4.99
N PRO A 18 -0.39 -20.92 -5.68
CA PRO A 18 -1.50 -21.80 -5.34
C PRO A 18 -1.45 -22.38 -3.91
N ASN A 19 -0.25 -22.44 -3.32
CA ASN A 19 0.00 -23.04 -2.01
C ASN A 19 0.11 -22.01 -0.87
N TYR A 20 0.01 -20.71 -1.16
CA TYR A 20 0.08 -19.69 -0.12
C TYR A 20 -1.18 -19.73 0.76
N LYS A 21 -0.98 -19.65 2.07
CA LYS A 21 -2.08 -19.46 3.02
C LYS A 21 -2.48 -17.98 2.99
N LEU A 22 -3.74 -17.74 2.70
CA LEU A 22 -4.28 -16.38 2.60
C LEU A 22 -5.39 -16.17 3.62
N VAL A 23 -5.47 -14.98 4.15
CA VAL A 23 -6.68 -14.49 4.83
C VAL A 23 -7.53 -13.83 3.76
N HIS A 24 -8.74 -14.32 3.58
CA HIS A 24 -9.65 -13.80 2.57
C HIS A 24 -10.09 -12.39 2.94
N ARG A 25 -9.93 -11.46 2.00
CA ARG A 25 -10.44 -10.09 2.10
C ARG A 25 -11.67 -9.97 1.21
N ASP A 26 -12.67 -9.25 1.71
CA ASP A 26 -13.86 -8.96 0.90
C ASP A 26 -13.55 -7.90 -0.17
N PHE A 27 -12.87 -8.35 -1.20
CA PHE A 27 -12.45 -7.55 -2.33
C PHE A 27 -12.74 -8.27 -3.64
N LEU A 28 -13.60 -7.66 -4.46
CA LEU A 28 -14.00 -8.25 -5.73
C LEU A 28 -13.36 -7.52 -6.91
N PHE A 29 -12.71 -8.31 -7.76
CA PHE A 29 -12.25 -7.85 -9.06
C PHE A 29 -13.31 -8.16 -10.12
N GLY A 30 -13.70 -7.15 -10.90
CA GLY A 30 -14.57 -7.38 -12.06
C GLY A 30 -13.83 -8.14 -13.18
N ASP A 31 -14.51 -9.02 -13.89
CA ASP A 31 -13.88 -9.97 -14.84
C ASP A 31 -13.20 -9.32 -16.04
N LYS A 32 -13.62 -8.14 -16.44
CA LYS A 32 -13.14 -7.46 -17.66
C LYS A 32 -12.31 -6.21 -17.42
N SER A 33 -12.08 -5.83 -16.15
CA SER A 33 -11.40 -4.56 -15.85
C SER A 33 -9.96 -4.78 -15.42
N ASN A 34 -9.04 -3.91 -15.78
CA ASN A 34 -7.69 -3.89 -15.25
C ASN A 34 -7.66 -3.02 -13.99
N TYR A 35 -6.78 -3.34 -13.06
CA TYR A 35 -6.69 -2.65 -11.77
C TYR A 35 -5.27 -2.19 -11.44
N ILE A 36 -5.19 -1.06 -10.74
CA ILE A 36 -3.98 -0.63 -10.03
C ILE A 36 -4.31 -0.59 -8.55
N LEU A 37 -3.65 -1.42 -7.76
CA LEU A 37 -3.77 -1.46 -6.32
C LEU A 37 -2.63 -0.65 -5.71
N VAL A 38 -2.97 0.38 -4.96
CA VAL A 38 -2.00 1.24 -4.29
C VAL A 38 -2.29 1.30 -2.79
N GLY A 39 -1.31 1.65 -2.01
CA GLY A 39 -1.46 1.75 -0.55
C GLY A 39 -0.13 1.60 0.15
N ILE A 40 -0.13 1.82 1.46
CA ILE A 40 1.07 1.73 2.27
C ILE A 40 1.78 0.38 2.09
N ARG A 41 3.08 0.36 2.28
CA ARG A 41 3.86 -0.88 2.34
C ARG A 41 3.27 -1.84 3.38
N ARG A 42 3.16 -3.14 3.05
CA ARG A 42 2.58 -4.19 3.90
C ARG A 42 1.06 -4.10 4.14
N ALA A 43 0.32 -3.32 3.35
CA ALA A 43 -1.15 -3.30 3.39
C ALA A 43 -1.82 -4.56 2.78
N GLY A 44 -1.05 -5.51 2.24
CA GLY A 44 -1.58 -6.75 1.66
C GLY A 44 -1.92 -6.69 0.17
N LYS A 45 -1.40 -5.70 -0.59
CA LYS A 45 -1.64 -5.57 -2.04
C LYS A 45 -1.26 -6.83 -2.83
N SER A 46 -0.06 -7.36 -2.62
CA SER A 46 0.40 -8.60 -3.27
C SER A 46 -0.48 -9.80 -2.92
N TYR A 47 -0.95 -9.87 -1.66
CA TYR A 47 -1.85 -10.93 -1.20
C TYR A 47 -3.22 -10.88 -1.87
N LEU A 48 -3.72 -9.69 -2.22
CA LEU A 48 -4.94 -9.56 -3.04
C LEU A 48 -4.74 -10.08 -4.47
N LEU A 49 -3.54 -9.91 -5.07
CA LEU A 49 -3.23 -10.54 -6.34
C LEU A 49 -3.21 -12.07 -6.20
N TYR A 50 -2.61 -12.61 -5.14
CA TYR A 50 -2.61 -14.05 -4.87
C TYR A 50 -4.03 -14.59 -4.65
N GLN A 51 -4.88 -13.84 -3.95
CA GLN A 51 -6.29 -14.20 -3.74
C GLN A 51 -7.06 -14.26 -5.07
N ASP A 52 -6.87 -13.30 -5.98
CA ASP A 52 -7.50 -13.35 -7.30
C ASP A 52 -7.02 -14.57 -8.10
N ILE A 53 -5.71 -14.83 -8.10
CA ILE A 53 -5.12 -16.01 -8.77
C ILE A 53 -5.72 -17.30 -8.22
N GLN A 54 -5.68 -17.50 -6.90
CA GLN A 54 -6.22 -18.71 -6.28
C GLN A 54 -7.73 -18.88 -6.55
N THR A 55 -8.48 -17.78 -6.51
CA THR A 55 -9.91 -17.79 -6.79
C THR A 55 -10.20 -18.30 -8.21
N ARG A 56 -9.44 -17.82 -9.22
CA ARG A 56 -9.59 -18.25 -10.62
C ARG A 56 -9.18 -19.71 -10.86
N LEU A 57 -8.08 -20.11 -10.21
CA LEU A 57 -7.62 -21.50 -10.27
C LEU A 57 -8.65 -22.47 -9.66
N ASN A 58 -9.20 -22.13 -8.48
CA ASN A 58 -10.18 -22.95 -7.77
C ASN A 58 -11.53 -23.04 -8.51
N LYS A 59 -11.92 -22.00 -9.24
CA LYS A 59 -13.12 -22.05 -10.11
C LYS A 59 -12.91 -22.84 -11.39
N GLY A 60 -11.68 -23.27 -11.69
CA GLY A 60 -11.36 -23.95 -12.94
C GLY A 60 -11.42 -23.07 -14.18
N GLU A 61 -11.52 -21.75 -14.00
CA GLU A 61 -11.52 -20.76 -15.08
C GLU A 61 -10.16 -20.67 -15.78
N GLN A 62 -9.11 -21.05 -15.06
CA GLN A 62 -7.70 -20.94 -15.49
C GLN A 62 -6.86 -22.08 -14.94
N SER A 63 -5.74 -22.33 -15.61
CA SER A 63 -4.63 -23.17 -15.13
C SER A 63 -3.47 -22.31 -14.64
N ALA A 64 -2.55 -22.87 -13.86
CA ALA A 64 -1.35 -22.14 -13.42
C ALA A 64 -0.53 -21.58 -14.60
N GLN A 65 -0.56 -22.28 -15.74
CA GLN A 65 0.14 -21.82 -16.95
C GLN A 65 -0.45 -20.53 -17.56
N ASP A 66 -1.71 -20.18 -17.22
CA ASP A 66 -2.36 -18.97 -17.73
C ASP A 66 -2.02 -17.73 -16.87
N ILE A 67 -1.19 -17.91 -15.83
CA ILE A 67 -0.78 -16.86 -14.90
C ILE A 67 0.64 -16.37 -15.23
N LEU A 68 0.77 -15.08 -15.49
CA LEU A 68 2.05 -14.37 -15.59
C LEU A 68 2.17 -13.41 -14.40
N TYR A 69 2.87 -13.82 -13.36
CA TYR A 69 3.12 -12.99 -12.18
C TYR A 69 4.61 -12.60 -12.12
N ILE A 70 4.88 -11.30 -11.98
CA ILE A 70 6.23 -10.75 -11.80
C ILE A 70 6.20 -9.77 -10.62
N ASN A 71 7.13 -9.93 -9.68
CA ASN A 71 7.41 -8.97 -8.62
C ASN A 71 8.69 -8.22 -8.94
N PHE A 72 8.60 -6.90 -9.11
CA PHE A 72 9.74 -6.03 -9.44
C PHE A 72 10.59 -5.64 -8.22
N GLU A 73 10.35 -6.21 -7.05
CA GLU A 73 11.29 -6.22 -5.92
C GLU A 73 12.25 -7.42 -5.96
N ASP A 74 12.08 -8.36 -6.90
CA ASP A 74 13.01 -9.50 -7.07
C ASP A 74 14.37 -8.98 -7.54
N GLU A 75 15.43 -9.26 -6.78
CA GLU A 75 16.77 -8.77 -7.04
C GLU A 75 17.32 -9.22 -8.40
N ARG A 76 16.85 -10.36 -8.90
CA ARG A 76 17.22 -10.90 -10.23
C ARG A 76 16.77 -9.99 -11.37
N LEU A 77 15.77 -9.11 -11.11
CA LEU A 77 15.23 -8.14 -12.07
C LEU A 77 15.81 -6.73 -11.91
N SER A 78 16.74 -6.52 -10.98
CA SER A 78 17.29 -5.19 -10.64
C SER A 78 17.93 -4.43 -11.81
N SER A 79 18.39 -5.13 -12.85
CA SER A 79 18.95 -4.53 -14.07
C SER A 79 17.92 -4.29 -15.19
N LEU A 80 16.66 -4.73 -15.01
CA LEU A 80 15.61 -4.62 -16.02
C LEU A 80 15.20 -3.16 -16.21
N LYS A 81 15.14 -2.71 -17.45
CA LYS A 81 14.70 -1.34 -17.81
C LYS A 81 13.36 -1.37 -18.53
N ALA A 82 12.70 -0.21 -18.59
CA ALA A 82 11.40 -0.08 -19.24
C ALA A 82 11.37 -0.58 -20.69
N GLU A 83 12.45 -0.34 -21.45
CA GLU A 83 12.57 -0.77 -22.85
C GLU A 83 12.61 -2.29 -22.98
N GLU A 84 13.04 -2.98 -21.93
CA GLU A 84 13.18 -4.44 -21.90
C GLU A 84 11.93 -5.15 -21.31
N LEU A 85 10.92 -4.42 -20.80
CA LEU A 85 9.70 -5.01 -20.22
C LEU A 85 8.98 -5.96 -21.20
N GLY A 86 9.15 -5.75 -22.52
CA GLY A 86 8.62 -6.65 -23.53
C GLY A 86 9.16 -8.08 -23.43
N THR A 87 10.39 -8.26 -22.94
CA THR A 87 11.02 -9.59 -22.80
C THR A 87 10.27 -10.48 -21.80
N ILE A 88 9.47 -9.89 -20.90
CA ILE A 88 8.59 -10.65 -19.96
C ILE A 88 7.54 -11.43 -20.74
N LEU A 89 6.84 -10.77 -21.66
CA LEU A 89 5.84 -11.44 -22.53
C LEU A 89 6.50 -12.44 -23.47
N ASP A 90 7.65 -12.07 -24.09
CA ASP A 90 8.37 -12.97 -24.97
C ASP A 90 8.78 -14.26 -24.23
N SER A 91 9.28 -14.13 -23.00
CA SER A 91 9.66 -15.27 -22.15
C SER A 91 8.46 -16.17 -21.82
N TYR A 92 7.30 -15.55 -21.52
CA TYR A 92 6.07 -16.32 -21.29
C TYR A 92 5.59 -17.04 -22.55
N MET A 93 5.59 -16.37 -23.71
CA MET A 93 5.16 -16.98 -24.98
C MET A 93 6.08 -18.11 -25.44
N GLU A 94 7.38 -18.05 -25.09
CA GLU A 94 8.30 -19.16 -25.32
C GLU A 94 8.02 -20.37 -24.42
N LEU A 95 7.52 -20.16 -23.18
CA LEU A 95 7.07 -21.25 -22.30
C LEU A 95 5.73 -21.84 -22.74
N TYR A 96 4.80 -20.99 -23.17
CA TYR A 96 3.42 -21.37 -23.47
C TYR A 96 2.95 -20.79 -24.82
N PRO A 97 3.41 -21.34 -25.95
CA PRO A 97 3.05 -20.85 -27.27
C PRO A 97 1.53 -20.85 -27.50
N GLY A 98 1.03 -19.73 -27.98
CA GLY A 98 -0.38 -19.55 -28.32
C GLY A 98 -1.32 -19.23 -27.12
N LYS A 99 -0.82 -19.14 -25.90
CA LYS A 99 -1.60 -18.73 -24.73
C LYS A 99 -1.50 -17.24 -24.49
N GLN A 100 -2.60 -16.65 -24.01
CA GLN A 100 -2.65 -15.26 -23.54
C GLN A 100 -2.78 -15.26 -22.00
N PRO A 101 -1.77 -14.76 -21.25
CA PRO A 101 -1.80 -14.79 -19.80
C PRO A 101 -2.72 -13.74 -19.18
N PHE A 102 -3.16 -14.00 -17.96
CA PHE A 102 -3.49 -12.97 -16.98
C PHE A 102 -2.19 -12.44 -16.39
N VAL A 103 -2.02 -11.12 -16.43
CA VAL A 103 -0.77 -10.46 -16.09
C VAL A 103 -0.87 -9.77 -14.74
N TYR A 104 0.01 -10.12 -13.82
CA TYR A 104 0.13 -9.54 -12.49
C TYR A 104 1.51 -8.93 -12.34
N LEU A 105 1.56 -7.60 -12.22
CA LEU A 105 2.79 -6.82 -12.11
C LEU A 105 2.86 -6.20 -10.71
N ASP A 106 3.61 -6.83 -9.83
CA ASP A 106 3.70 -6.45 -8.43
C ASP A 106 4.87 -5.49 -8.19
N GLU A 107 4.62 -4.38 -7.48
CA GLU A 107 5.57 -3.30 -7.16
C GLU A 107 6.26 -2.71 -8.42
N ILE A 108 5.48 -2.49 -9.51
CA ILE A 108 6.00 -2.09 -10.82
C ILE A 108 6.65 -0.69 -10.83
N GLN A 109 6.34 0.17 -9.85
CA GLN A 109 6.97 1.50 -9.73
C GLN A 109 8.49 1.44 -9.52
N ASN A 110 9.06 0.27 -9.29
CA ASN A 110 10.50 0.07 -9.25
C ASN A 110 11.17 0.17 -10.64
N ILE A 111 10.37 0.16 -11.72
CA ILE A 111 10.83 0.37 -13.10
C ILE A 111 10.33 1.74 -13.58
N GLU A 112 11.23 2.70 -13.73
CA GLU A 112 10.88 4.02 -14.27
C GLU A 112 10.39 3.91 -15.73
N GLY A 113 9.25 4.55 -16.06
CA GLY A 113 8.67 4.52 -17.40
C GLY A 113 7.83 3.28 -17.74
N TRP A 114 7.45 2.49 -16.73
CA TRP A 114 6.62 1.27 -16.87
C TRP A 114 5.24 1.51 -17.50
N GLU A 115 4.73 2.73 -17.44
CA GLU A 115 3.36 3.09 -17.82
C GLU A 115 3.05 2.80 -19.30
N LYS A 116 4.08 2.99 -20.15
CA LYS A 116 3.95 2.70 -21.58
C LYS A 116 3.74 1.20 -21.84
N PHE A 117 4.41 0.36 -21.06
CA PHE A 117 4.25 -1.09 -21.12
C PHE A 117 2.86 -1.50 -20.64
N ALA A 118 2.42 -1.01 -19.48
CA ALA A 118 1.09 -1.29 -18.95
C ALA A 118 -0.01 -0.84 -19.92
N ARG A 119 0.12 0.36 -20.51
CA ARG A 119 -0.82 0.84 -21.53
C ARG A 119 -0.87 -0.11 -22.73
N ARG A 120 0.27 -0.53 -23.26
CA ARG A 120 0.34 -1.47 -24.38
C ARG A 120 -0.33 -2.81 -24.07
N LEU A 121 -0.16 -3.34 -22.85
CA LEU A 121 -0.83 -4.56 -22.42
C LEU A 121 -2.36 -4.40 -22.47
N ALA A 122 -2.88 -3.31 -21.91
CA ALA A 122 -4.31 -3.04 -21.90
C ALA A 122 -4.85 -2.83 -23.32
N ASP A 123 -4.13 -2.11 -24.21
CA ASP A 123 -4.50 -1.91 -25.62
C ASP A 123 -4.51 -3.23 -26.40
N SER A 124 -3.66 -4.16 -26.02
CA SER A 124 -3.61 -5.52 -26.58
C SER A 124 -4.59 -6.50 -25.88
N GLN A 125 -5.54 -5.97 -25.11
CA GLN A 125 -6.60 -6.73 -24.44
C GLN A 125 -6.10 -7.77 -23.42
N TYR A 126 -4.90 -7.60 -22.88
CA TYR A 126 -4.49 -8.39 -21.71
C TYR A 126 -5.29 -7.97 -20.49
N ARG A 127 -5.58 -8.96 -19.65
CA ARG A 127 -6.07 -8.74 -18.30
C ARG A 127 -4.89 -8.43 -17.40
N VAL A 128 -4.85 -7.24 -16.83
CA VAL A 128 -3.68 -6.76 -16.10
C VAL A 128 -4.06 -6.26 -14.71
N MET A 129 -3.36 -6.75 -13.70
CA MET A 129 -3.40 -6.22 -12.34
C MET A 129 -2.03 -5.73 -11.93
N ILE A 130 -1.99 -4.53 -11.36
CA ILE A 130 -0.76 -3.83 -11.01
C ILE A 130 -0.81 -3.48 -9.53
N THR A 131 0.30 -3.61 -8.83
CA THR A 131 0.43 -3.03 -7.49
C THR A 131 1.56 -2.01 -7.42
N GLY A 132 1.45 -1.12 -6.43
CA GLY A 132 2.52 -0.22 -6.06
C GLY A 132 2.31 0.44 -4.70
N SER A 133 3.40 0.84 -4.08
CA SER A 133 3.42 1.50 -2.77
C SER A 133 3.55 3.04 -2.87
N ASN A 134 3.08 3.63 -3.99
CA ASN A 134 3.21 5.06 -4.23
C ASN A 134 1.90 5.64 -4.81
N ALA A 135 1.32 6.65 -4.13
CA ALA A 135 0.10 7.33 -4.56
C ALA A 135 0.27 8.11 -5.88
N LYS A 136 1.51 8.44 -6.30
CA LYS A 136 1.77 9.01 -7.62
C LYS A 136 1.22 8.15 -8.76
N MET A 137 1.08 6.84 -8.54
CA MET A 137 0.42 5.93 -9.49
C MET A 137 -1.07 6.25 -9.70
N LEU A 138 -1.67 7.10 -8.84
CA LEU A 138 -3.03 7.64 -8.97
C LEU A 138 -3.03 9.10 -9.43
N GLY A 139 -1.87 9.69 -9.69
CA GLY A 139 -1.76 11.09 -10.10
C GLY A 139 -2.37 11.37 -11.50
N LYS A 140 -2.72 12.64 -11.76
CA LYS A 140 -3.31 13.07 -13.05
C LYS A 140 -2.46 12.68 -14.26
N GLU A 141 -1.14 12.73 -14.15
CA GLU A 141 -0.21 12.35 -15.22
C GLU A 141 -0.34 10.86 -15.55
N MET A 142 -0.50 10.04 -14.52
CA MET A 142 -0.70 8.59 -14.66
C MET A 142 -2.05 8.29 -15.35
N TYR A 143 -3.13 8.95 -14.93
CA TYR A 143 -4.42 8.83 -15.62
C TYR A 143 -4.33 9.21 -17.10
N SER A 144 -3.59 10.26 -17.42
CA SER A 144 -3.36 10.68 -18.80
C SER A 144 -2.58 9.62 -19.59
N THR A 145 -1.49 9.11 -19.02
CA THR A 145 -0.62 8.12 -19.70
C THR A 145 -1.32 6.78 -19.88
N LEU A 146 -2.02 6.29 -18.87
CA LEU A 146 -2.77 5.03 -18.93
C LEU A 146 -4.12 5.15 -19.64
N GLY A 147 -4.60 6.37 -19.87
CA GLY A 147 -5.77 6.67 -20.68
C GLY A 147 -7.06 6.00 -20.19
N GLY A 148 -7.28 5.91 -18.86
CA GLY A 148 -8.49 5.36 -18.27
C GLY A 148 -8.66 3.83 -18.40
N ARG A 149 -7.61 3.10 -18.76
CA ARG A 149 -7.64 1.65 -18.97
C ARG A 149 -7.60 0.83 -17.69
N TYR A 150 -7.29 1.47 -16.58
CA TYR A 150 -7.11 0.85 -15.27
C TYR A 150 -8.03 1.50 -14.24
N ILE A 151 -8.61 0.70 -13.38
CA ILE A 151 -9.41 1.15 -12.24
C ILE A 151 -8.48 1.21 -11.01
N PRO A 152 -8.26 2.39 -10.44
CA PRO A 152 -7.45 2.50 -9.23
C PRO A 152 -8.23 2.04 -8.01
N LYS A 153 -7.53 1.39 -7.08
CA LYS A 153 -8.05 0.97 -5.78
C LYS A 153 -7.01 1.22 -4.71
N GLU A 154 -7.40 1.95 -3.69
CA GLU A 154 -6.56 2.15 -2.50
C GLU A 154 -6.76 0.98 -1.53
N ILE A 155 -5.65 0.41 -1.08
CA ILE A 155 -5.62 -0.74 -0.19
C ILE A 155 -5.03 -0.30 1.15
N PHE A 156 -5.85 -0.39 2.17
CA PHE A 156 -5.48 -0.09 3.55
C PHE A 156 -5.03 -1.36 4.29
N PRO A 157 -4.31 -1.23 5.43
CA PRO A 157 -4.13 -2.32 6.37
C PRO A 157 -5.47 -2.99 6.72
N PHE A 158 -5.44 -4.14 7.38
CA PHE A 158 -6.67 -4.84 7.74
C PHE A 158 -7.61 -3.95 8.56
N SER A 159 -8.87 -3.94 8.19
CA SER A 159 -9.95 -3.42 9.04
C SER A 159 -10.13 -4.30 10.28
N PHE A 160 -10.85 -3.81 11.29
CA PHE A 160 -11.13 -4.63 12.47
C PHE A 160 -11.91 -5.91 12.13
N ALA A 161 -12.81 -5.87 11.15
CA ALA A 161 -13.50 -7.06 10.68
C ALA A 161 -12.54 -8.09 10.05
N GLU A 162 -11.59 -7.65 9.22
CA GLU A 162 -10.56 -8.52 8.65
C GLU A 162 -9.59 -9.04 9.73
N TYR A 163 -9.30 -8.24 10.75
CA TYR A 163 -8.51 -8.66 11.91
C TYR A 163 -9.21 -9.78 12.69
N LEU A 164 -10.52 -9.69 12.91
CA LEU A 164 -11.31 -10.76 13.53
C LEU A 164 -11.32 -12.03 12.66
N THR A 165 -11.44 -11.88 11.34
CA THR A 165 -11.37 -13.00 10.38
C THR A 165 -10.00 -13.69 10.44
N TYR A 166 -8.91 -12.92 10.52
CA TYR A 166 -7.56 -13.45 10.71
C TYR A 166 -7.45 -14.33 11.97
N HIS A 167 -8.06 -13.89 13.07
CA HIS A 167 -8.11 -14.61 14.35
C HIS A 167 -9.19 -15.68 14.43
N GLN A 168 -9.88 -15.98 13.30
CA GLN A 168 -10.93 -17.00 13.20
C GLN A 168 -12.09 -16.77 14.20
N VAL A 169 -12.39 -15.50 14.50
CA VAL A 169 -13.54 -15.12 15.32
C VAL A 169 -14.77 -15.11 14.46
N GLU A 170 -15.64 -16.10 14.64
CA GLU A 170 -16.91 -16.19 13.94
C GLU A 170 -17.98 -15.38 14.66
N LEU A 171 -18.55 -14.41 13.95
CA LEU A 171 -19.70 -13.64 14.42
C LEU A 171 -20.98 -14.37 13.99
N GLY A 172 -21.55 -15.17 14.88
CA GLY A 172 -22.84 -15.82 14.63
C GLY A 172 -24.00 -14.80 14.61
N GLU A 173 -25.18 -15.22 14.17
CA GLU A 173 -26.37 -14.37 14.27
C GLU A 173 -26.61 -13.95 15.73
N ASN A 174 -26.96 -12.67 15.93
CA ASN A 174 -27.23 -12.08 17.24
C ASN A 174 -26.03 -12.11 18.23
N TRP A 175 -24.79 -12.09 17.73
CA TRP A 175 -23.59 -12.05 18.58
C TRP A 175 -23.61 -10.92 19.61
N GLU A 176 -24.32 -9.82 19.32
CA GLU A 176 -24.47 -8.66 20.20
C GLU A 176 -25.19 -9.00 21.53
N TYR A 177 -25.90 -10.10 21.59
CA TYR A 177 -26.55 -10.59 22.81
C TYR A 177 -25.76 -11.66 23.55
N ASN A 178 -24.63 -12.14 22.96
CA ASN A 178 -23.76 -13.12 23.58
C ASN A 178 -22.62 -12.47 24.34
N GLN A 179 -22.67 -12.52 25.67
CA GLN A 179 -21.69 -11.88 26.54
C GLN A 179 -20.27 -12.43 26.39
N GLN A 180 -20.11 -13.71 26.07
CA GLN A 180 -18.79 -14.33 25.86
C GLN A 180 -18.17 -13.80 24.57
N ILE A 181 -18.94 -13.77 23.47
CA ILE A 181 -18.47 -13.24 22.18
C ILE A 181 -18.12 -11.76 22.31
N LYS A 182 -18.94 -10.96 23.00
CA LYS A 182 -18.63 -9.56 23.28
C LYS A 182 -17.30 -9.38 24.01
N SER A 183 -17.03 -10.19 25.01
CA SER A 183 -15.76 -10.13 25.74
C SER A 183 -14.58 -10.46 24.85
N ILE A 184 -14.71 -11.48 23.98
CA ILE A 184 -13.67 -11.85 23.00
C ILE A 184 -13.43 -10.70 22.02
N ILE A 185 -14.49 -10.13 21.46
CA ILE A 185 -14.42 -8.99 20.52
C ILE A 185 -13.74 -7.79 21.20
N SER A 186 -14.10 -7.48 22.46
CA SER A 186 -13.49 -6.38 23.19
C SER A 186 -11.99 -6.56 23.37
N ASN A 187 -11.54 -7.77 23.71
CA ASN A 187 -10.13 -8.05 23.87
C ASN A 187 -9.35 -7.91 22.54
N TYR A 188 -9.94 -8.40 21.44
CA TYR A 188 -9.34 -8.23 20.12
C TYR A 188 -9.36 -6.77 19.65
N PHE A 189 -10.42 -6.03 20.02
CA PHE A 189 -10.50 -4.61 19.73
C PHE A 189 -9.40 -3.83 20.44
N ASP A 190 -9.14 -4.10 21.72
CA ASP A 190 -8.06 -3.46 22.48
C ASP A 190 -6.71 -3.73 21.81
N SER A 191 -6.45 -4.97 21.39
CA SER A 191 -5.21 -5.29 20.66
C SER A 191 -5.12 -4.54 19.32
N TYR A 192 -6.17 -4.60 18.50
CA TYR A 192 -6.22 -3.91 17.21
C TYR A 192 -6.09 -2.39 17.35
N PHE A 193 -6.71 -1.82 18.39
CA PHE A 193 -6.69 -0.38 18.67
C PHE A 193 -5.26 0.17 18.85
N TYR A 194 -4.39 -0.58 19.54
CA TYR A 194 -3.01 -0.17 19.78
C TYR A 194 -2.01 -0.69 18.75
N GLU A 195 -2.27 -1.82 18.15
CA GLU A 195 -1.34 -2.53 17.26
C GLU A 195 -1.61 -2.28 15.77
N GLY A 196 -2.82 -1.81 15.42
CA GLY A 196 -3.22 -1.53 14.04
C GLY A 196 -3.57 -2.77 13.23
N GLY A 197 -3.65 -2.59 11.90
CA GLY A 197 -4.11 -3.59 10.93
C GLY A 197 -3.04 -4.16 10.01
N ILE A 198 -1.74 -3.94 10.29
CA ILE A 198 -0.65 -4.48 9.46
C ILE A 198 -0.48 -5.97 9.77
N ALA A 199 -1.06 -6.83 8.92
CA ALA A 199 -1.20 -8.26 9.18
C ALA A 199 0.12 -8.99 9.50
N GLU A 200 1.23 -8.64 8.86
CA GLU A 200 2.53 -9.26 9.13
C GLU A 200 3.06 -8.99 10.55
N SER A 201 2.56 -7.95 11.23
CA SER A 201 2.91 -7.67 12.61
C SER A 201 2.26 -8.63 13.60
N PHE A 202 1.15 -9.29 13.24
CA PHE A 202 0.36 -10.09 14.18
C PHE A 202 1.10 -11.32 14.69
N GLU A 203 1.98 -11.90 13.86
CA GLU A 203 2.78 -13.08 14.18
C GLU A 203 4.15 -12.74 14.78
N GLN A 204 4.48 -11.44 14.91
CA GLN A 204 5.78 -11.04 15.42
C GLN A 204 5.83 -11.12 16.95
N PRO A 205 6.91 -11.65 17.53
CA PRO A 205 7.09 -11.69 18.99
C PRO A 205 7.10 -10.29 19.61
N ASP A 206 7.75 -9.33 18.97
CA ASP A 206 7.72 -7.90 19.31
C ASP A 206 7.14 -7.12 18.14
N LYS A 207 5.83 -6.88 18.20
CA LYS A 207 5.09 -6.14 17.19
C LYS A 207 5.57 -4.70 17.08
N ARG A 208 5.94 -4.07 18.20
CA ARG A 208 6.42 -2.69 18.24
C ARG A 208 7.76 -2.55 17.53
N GLU A 209 8.68 -3.48 17.76
CA GLU A 209 9.96 -3.52 17.05
C GLU A 209 9.74 -3.69 15.53
N TYR A 210 8.89 -4.63 15.14
CA TYR A 210 8.55 -4.85 13.73
C TYR A 210 7.96 -3.59 13.07
N LEU A 211 6.95 -2.98 13.70
CA LEU A 211 6.31 -1.77 13.18
C LEU A 211 7.29 -0.59 13.10
N ASN A 212 8.22 -0.47 14.06
CA ASN A 212 9.27 0.54 14.00
C ASN A 212 10.22 0.28 12.82
N ALA A 213 10.63 -0.96 12.59
CA ALA A 213 11.47 -1.32 11.44
C ALA A 213 10.76 -1.03 10.11
N LEU A 214 9.47 -1.36 10.01
CA LEU A 214 8.64 -1.03 8.86
C LEU A 214 8.52 0.49 8.63
N TYR A 215 8.24 1.25 9.69
CA TYR A 215 8.21 2.71 9.63
C TYR A 215 9.54 3.29 9.13
N GLN A 216 10.68 2.79 9.65
CA GLN A 216 12.00 3.22 9.18
C GLN A 216 12.22 2.88 7.70
N LYS A 217 11.78 1.71 7.25
CA LYS A 217 11.87 1.32 5.83
C LYS A 217 11.05 2.24 4.94
N ILE A 218 9.82 2.58 5.34
CA ILE A 218 8.97 3.54 4.60
C ILE A 218 9.63 4.92 4.59
N LEU A 219 10.06 5.40 5.76
CA LEU A 219 10.59 6.76 5.88
C LEU A 219 11.90 6.95 5.11
N ILE A 220 12.83 6.00 5.22
CA ILE A 220 14.16 6.10 4.60
C ILE A 220 14.11 5.62 3.15
N GLY A 221 13.68 4.36 2.91
CA GLY A 221 13.74 3.77 1.59
C GLY A 221 12.70 4.34 0.63
N ASP A 222 11.43 4.37 1.06
CA ASP A 222 10.35 4.76 0.16
C ASP A 222 10.22 6.28 0.00
N ILE A 223 10.69 7.09 0.98
CA ILE A 223 10.56 8.53 0.91
C ILE A 223 11.91 9.23 0.74
N VAL A 224 12.84 9.10 1.71
CA VAL A 224 14.09 9.89 1.72
C VAL A 224 14.98 9.55 0.53
N GLU A 225 15.25 8.28 0.30
CA GLU A 225 16.11 7.81 -0.80
C GLU A 225 15.46 8.06 -2.16
N ARG A 226 14.19 7.69 -2.33
CA ARG A 226 13.45 7.86 -3.59
C ARG A 226 13.37 9.32 -4.05
N ASN A 227 13.19 10.26 -3.12
CA ASN A 227 13.08 11.68 -3.43
C ASN A 227 14.38 12.46 -3.20
N SER A 228 15.52 11.77 -2.96
CA SER A 228 16.84 12.37 -2.76
C SER A 228 16.84 13.49 -1.71
N ILE A 229 16.14 13.29 -0.60
CA ILE A 229 15.99 14.29 0.48
C ILE A 229 17.33 14.48 1.19
N ARG A 230 17.94 15.66 1.03
CA ARG A 230 19.24 16.00 1.63
C ARG A 230 19.18 16.17 3.15
N ASN A 231 18.13 16.81 3.67
CA ASN A 231 17.97 17.04 5.11
C ASN A 231 17.01 16.02 5.74
N SER A 232 17.48 14.80 5.87
CA SER A 232 16.71 13.70 6.47
C SER A 232 16.37 13.93 7.94
N ARG A 233 17.18 14.72 8.68
CA ARG A 233 16.93 15.07 10.09
C ARG A 233 15.66 15.91 10.22
N THR A 234 15.56 16.99 9.46
CA THR A 234 14.38 17.85 9.46
C THR A 234 13.13 17.10 8.96
N PHE A 235 13.31 16.22 7.97
CA PHE A 235 12.23 15.37 7.47
C PHE A 235 11.66 14.42 8.56
N ARG A 236 12.53 13.70 9.28
CA ARG A 236 12.14 12.82 10.39
C ARG A 236 11.46 13.59 11.53
N PHE A 237 11.99 14.77 11.87
CA PHE A 237 11.38 15.63 12.88
C PHE A 237 9.96 16.04 12.47
N LEU A 238 9.77 16.46 11.21
CA LEU A 238 8.46 16.83 10.68
C LEU A 238 7.48 15.66 10.74
N ALA A 239 7.89 14.45 10.30
CA ALA A 239 7.06 13.26 10.36
C ALA A 239 6.61 12.94 11.81
N LYS A 240 7.54 13.01 12.77
CA LYS A 240 7.23 12.84 14.20
C LYS A 240 6.23 13.89 14.71
N LYS A 241 6.42 15.16 14.32
CA LYS A 241 5.52 16.24 14.74
C LYS A 241 4.14 16.13 14.12
N LEU A 242 4.03 15.64 12.90
CA LEU A 242 2.73 15.35 12.28
C LEU A 242 1.99 14.24 13.03
N ALA A 243 2.66 13.14 13.37
CA ALA A 243 2.08 12.07 14.16
C ALA A 243 1.63 12.55 15.55
N ASP A 244 2.46 13.37 16.22
CA ASP A 244 2.11 13.95 17.53
C ASP A 244 0.95 14.96 17.44
N SER A 245 0.73 15.60 16.28
CA SER A 245 -0.33 16.58 16.06
C SER A 245 -1.58 16.03 15.35
N VAL A 246 -1.75 14.72 15.28
CA VAL A 246 -3.04 14.10 14.89
C VAL A 246 -4.17 14.73 15.69
N MET A 247 -5.34 14.94 15.10
CA MET A 247 -6.49 15.70 15.58
C MET A 247 -6.39 17.23 15.39
N GLN A 248 -5.20 17.81 15.31
CA GLN A 248 -5.05 19.26 15.23
C GLN A 248 -4.84 19.72 13.79
N PRO A 249 -5.67 20.65 13.29
CA PRO A 249 -5.41 21.28 12.00
C PRO A 249 -4.05 21.99 12.04
N SER A 250 -3.24 21.77 11.04
CA SER A 250 -1.90 22.35 10.96
C SER A 250 -1.73 23.12 9.65
N SER A 251 -1.46 24.43 9.77
CA SER A 251 -1.09 25.25 8.62
C SER A 251 0.39 25.07 8.28
N LEU A 252 0.74 25.34 7.02
CA LEU A 252 2.13 25.31 6.56
C LEU A 252 3.04 26.23 7.38
N THR A 253 2.55 27.41 7.73
CA THR A 253 3.28 28.38 8.55
C THR A 253 3.56 27.81 9.95
N ARG A 254 2.56 27.17 10.58
CA ARG A 254 2.75 26.53 11.89
C ARG A 254 3.80 25.42 11.83
N LEU A 255 3.74 24.55 10.82
CA LEU A 255 4.72 23.48 10.62
C LEU A 255 6.14 24.04 10.39
N GLN A 256 6.27 25.11 9.60
CA GLN A 256 7.53 25.79 9.37
C GLN A 256 8.11 26.37 10.68
N HIS A 257 7.29 27.00 11.52
CA HIS A 257 7.69 27.51 12.83
C HIS A 257 8.14 26.37 13.78
N MET A 258 7.47 25.23 13.74
CA MET A 258 7.89 24.05 14.52
C MET A 258 9.27 23.53 14.10
N VAL A 259 9.56 23.50 12.79
CA VAL A 259 10.90 23.16 12.32
C VAL A 259 11.93 24.21 12.77
N LYS A 260 11.60 25.49 12.66
CA LYS A 260 12.47 26.59 13.09
C LYS A 260 12.84 26.54 14.57
N SER A 261 11.94 26.07 15.43
CA SER A 261 12.19 25.93 16.88
C SER A 261 13.27 24.90 17.23
N THR A 262 13.67 24.04 16.30
CA THR A 262 14.77 23.06 16.49
C THR A 262 16.14 23.61 16.05
N GLY A 263 16.20 24.84 15.57
CA GLY A 263 17.40 25.42 14.97
C GLY A 263 17.59 25.12 13.47
N ASP A 264 16.71 24.28 12.89
CA ASP A 264 16.71 23.99 11.47
C ASP A 264 15.86 25.01 10.68
N THR A 265 16.10 25.12 9.39
CA THR A 265 15.30 25.98 8.50
C THR A 265 14.76 25.15 7.33
N ILE A 266 13.52 25.43 6.94
CA ILE A 266 12.90 24.84 5.76
C ILE A 266 12.13 25.91 4.99
N SER A 267 12.28 25.94 3.66
CA SER A 267 11.47 26.81 2.81
C SER A 267 10.03 26.27 2.68
N LEU A 268 9.06 27.15 2.42
CA LEU A 268 7.67 26.70 2.21
C LEU A 268 7.52 25.72 1.03
N PRO A 269 8.21 25.91 -0.12
CA PRO A 269 8.18 24.89 -1.18
C PRO A 269 8.68 23.54 -0.68
N ALA A 270 9.87 23.46 -0.07
CA ALA A 270 10.41 22.19 0.44
C ALA A 270 9.52 21.54 1.51
N LEU A 271 8.84 22.34 2.33
CA LEU A 271 7.86 21.82 3.30
C LEU A 271 6.66 21.18 2.59
N LYS A 272 6.15 21.81 1.53
CA LYS A 272 5.07 21.23 0.72
C LYS A 272 5.50 19.93 0.07
N ASP A 273 6.69 19.89 -0.52
CA ASP A 273 7.25 18.68 -1.13
C ASP A 273 7.36 17.55 -0.08
N TYR A 274 7.83 17.85 1.13
CA TYR A 274 7.93 16.86 2.21
C TYR A 274 6.57 16.29 2.62
N LEU A 275 5.54 17.14 2.71
CA LEU A 275 4.18 16.69 3.01
C LEU A 275 3.60 15.83 1.89
N GLU A 276 3.85 16.20 0.63
CA GLU A 276 3.45 15.44 -0.55
C GLU A 276 4.15 14.07 -0.59
N TYR A 277 5.46 14.00 -0.34
CA TYR A 277 6.18 12.73 -0.31
C TYR A 277 5.68 11.78 0.77
N MET A 278 5.28 12.31 1.94
CA MET A 278 4.67 11.49 3.00
C MET A 278 3.29 10.98 2.61
N GLN A 279 2.52 11.79 1.89
CA GLN A 279 1.22 11.39 1.35
C GLN A 279 1.38 10.37 0.22
N ASP A 280 2.34 10.57 -0.68
CA ASP A 280 2.64 9.65 -1.78
C ASP A 280 3.04 8.25 -1.29
N ALA A 281 3.72 8.18 -0.14
CA ALA A 281 4.07 6.91 0.50
C ALA A 281 2.92 6.32 1.35
N TYR A 282 1.72 6.92 1.32
CA TYR A 282 0.59 6.53 2.15
C TYR A 282 0.88 6.55 3.66
N LEU A 283 1.87 7.34 4.11
CA LEU A 283 2.18 7.44 5.53
C LEU A 283 1.22 8.37 6.27
N PHE A 284 0.81 9.49 5.62
CA PHE A 284 -0.13 10.46 6.15
C PHE A 284 -1.22 10.80 5.14
N PHE A 285 -2.44 10.97 5.63
CA PHE A 285 -3.61 11.38 4.86
C PHE A 285 -4.07 12.76 5.32
N PRO A 286 -4.07 13.78 4.45
CA PRO A 286 -4.64 15.07 4.74
C PRO A 286 -6.17 15.02 4.59
N ILE A 287 -6.89 15.46 5.62
CA ILE A 287 -8.35 15.63 5.56
C ILE A 287 -8.65 17.11 5.76
N PRO A 288 -9.19 17.78 4.72
CA PRO A 288 -9.60 19.18 4.82
C PRO A 288 -10.91 19.31 5.60
N ASN A 289 -11.14 20.47 6.20
CA ASN A 289 -12.47 20.80 6.70
C ASN A 289 -13.36 21.21 5.52
N LEU A 290 -14.28 20.37 5.12
CA LEU A 290 -15.14 20.57 3.96
C LEU A 290 -16.12 21.77 4.10
N VAL A 291 -16.36 22.24 5.33
CA VAL A 291 -17.24 23.40 5.59
C VAL A 291 -16.47 24.73 5.49
N SER A 292 -15.14 24.69 5.51
CA SER A 292 -14.30 25.89 5.38
C SER A 292 -14.20 26.39 3.92
N PRO A 293 -13.88 27.68 3.71
CA PRO A 293 -13.60 28.21 2.38
C PRO A 293 -12.48 27.41 1.66
N MET A 294 -12.54 27.33 0.33
CA MET A 294 -11.59 26.53 -0.47
C MET A 294 -10.12 26.87 -0.19
N THR A 295 -9.80 28.12 0.10
CA THR A 295 -8.45 28.56 0.47
C THR A 295 -7.96 27.96 1.78
N GLU A 296 -8.86 27.78 2.75
CA GLU A 296 -8.54 27.14 4.03
C GLU A 296 -8.48 25.61 3.87
N GLN A 297 -9.35 25.00 3.06
CA GLN A 297 -9.30 23.58 2.77
C GLN A 297 -7.92 23.14 2.24
N ALA A 298 -7.27 23.98 1.44
CA ALA A 298 -5.94 23.72 0.89
C ALA A 298 -4.79 23.95 1.89
N THR A 299 -5.01 24.84 2.88
CA THR A 299 -3.91 25.32 3.74
C THR A 299 -4.00 24.87 5.18
N LEU A 300 -5.19 24.51 5.65
CA LEU A 300 -5.45 24.09 7.03
C LEU A 300 -6.09 22.71 7.04
N GLN A 301 -5.28 21.67 7.23
CA GLN A 301 -5.70 20.29 7.16
C GLN A 301 -5.34 19.53 8.43
N LYS A 302 -6.22 18.62 8.85
CA LYS A 302 -5.85 17.54 9.77
C LYS A 302 -5.10 16.48 8.99
N ARG A 303 -4.16 15.80 9.62
CA ARG A 303 -3.39 14.71 9.00
C ARG A 303 -3.44 13.49 9.89
N TYR A 304 -3.81 12.36 9.29
CA TYR A 304 -3.97 11.08 9.95
C TYR A 304 -2.93 10.10 9.43
N VAL A 305 -2.53 9.16 10.27
CA VAL A 305 -1.54 8.12 9.93
C VAL A 305 -2.27 6.89 9.41
N ALA A 306 -1.73 6.24 8.39
CA ALA A 306 -2.37 5.10 7.72
C ALA A 306 -2.72 3.91 8.62
N ASP A 307 -2.11 3.82 9.79
CA ASP A 307 -2.29 2.69 10.70
C ASP A 307 -2.07 3.11 12.15
N ASN A 308 -2.93 2.64 13.06
CA ASN A 308 -2.83 2.96 14.48
C ASN A 308 -1.55 2.40 15.13
N GLY A 309 -1.08 1.23 14.71
CA GLY A 309 0.15 0.66 15.22
C GLY A 309 1.38 1.51 14.88
N ILE A 310 1.41 2.06 13.67
CA ILE A 310 2.44 3.05 13.27
C ILE A 310 2.28 4.33 14.09
N LEU A 311 1.07 4.87 14.24
CA LEU A 311 0.83 6.08 15.04
C LEU A 311 1.27 5.88 16.49
N ASN A 312 0.98 4.74 17.07
CA ASN A 312 1.29 4.42 18.47
C ASN A 312 2.81 4.37 18.77
N LEU A 313 3.66 4.25 17.75
CA LEU A 313 5.12 4.38 17.92
C LEU A 313 5.54 5.75 18.45
N PHE A 314 4.74 6.80 18.19
CA PHE A 314 5.05 8.20 18.51
C PHE A 314 4.34 8.70 19.76
N LEU A 315 3.33 7.99 20.23
CA LEU A 315 2.50 8.45 21.33
C LEU A 315 2.97 7.84 22.67
N PHE A 316 3.06 8.69 23.70
CA PHE A 316 3.32 8.24 25.06
C PHE A 316 2.01 7.97 25.82
N GLN A 317 1.03 8.82 25.63
CA GLN A 317 -0.35 8.67 26.04
C GLN A 317 -1.21 9.27 24.92
N GLY A 318 -2.10 8.51 24.33
CA GLY A 318 -2.72 9.01 23.10
C GLY A 318 -3.99 8.31 22.68
N GLU A 319 -4.75 7.70 23.61
CA GLU A 319 -5.97 6.95 23.28
C GLU A 319 -6.94 7.77 22.44
N THR A 320 -7.16 9.05 22.79
CA THR A 320 -8.03 9.93 22.01
C THR A 320 -7.51 10.16 20.59
N LYS A 321 -6.19 10.27 20.40
CA LYS A 321 -5.57 10.42 19.08
C LYS A 321 -5.69 9.14 18.27
N LEU A 322 -5.47 7.97 18.90
CA LEU A 322 -5.64 6.68 18.26
C LEU A 322 -7.11 6.46 17.85
N LEU A 323 -8.07 6.82 18.71
CA LEU A 323 -9.49 6.69 18.40
C LEU A 323 -9.88 7.57 17.20
N GLU A 324 -9.50 8.85 17.22
CA GLU A 324 -9.81 9.75 16.11
C GLU A 324 -9.11 9.30 14.82
N ASN A 325 -7.85 8.82 14.90
CA ASN A 325 -7.14 8.30 13.74
C ASN A 325 -7.84 7.08 13.14
N MET A 326 -8.26 6.13 13.98
CA MET A 326 -8.95 4.91 13.55
C MET A 326 -10.31 5.20 12.90
N VAL A 327 -11.01 6.22 13.36
CA VAL A 327 -12.32 6.63 12.78
C VAL A 327 -12.14 7.41 11.49
N ALA A 328 -10.99 8.08 11.30
CA ALA A 328 -10.71 8.91 10.13
C ALA A 328 -10.20 8.12 8.91
N ILE A 329 -9.64 6.95 9.16
CA ILE A 329 -9.09 6.05 8.13
C ILE A 329 -10.04 4.88 7.89
#